data_07e68c4d45e83c4b6a2419902c31f4b5
#
_entry.id   07e68c4d45e83c4b6a2419902c31f4b5
#
_cell.length_a   1.000
_cell.length_b   1.000
_cell.length_c   1.000
_cell.angle_alpha   90.00
_cell.angle_beta   90.00
_cell.angle_gamma   90.00
#
_symmetry.space_group_name_H-M   'P 1'
#
loop_
_entity.id
_entity.type
_entity.pdbx_description
1 polymer ?
#
loop_
_entity_poly.entity_id
_entity_poly.type
_entity_poly.pdbx_seq_one_letter_code
_entity_poly.pdbx_strand_id
1 'polypeptide(L)'
;MAAGEGTRLRPITDHWPKPVLPIDGKPVVVTLVHDLAAAGCERIVVVTGHLAEQVEALLEPLPYSIRFVRQPPGQGSADAVLRAHATPPYLVVAADTVFAEGDLARFARGGAGLDGAIAVHGTARPPLWLIGERVHGFLDPLPGKAPFELQDVFRNATDAGAEVSAIQVGRTRDLTEPADLVRQNFPYLRRRLDGGEQRT
;
A
#
# COMPACT_ATOMS: atom_id res chain seq x y z
N MET A 1 -0.07 -4.29 1.37
CA MET A 1 -1.38 -4.91 1.73
C MET A 1 -2.33 -4.78 0.55
N ALA A 2 -2.80 -5.92 -0.01
CA ALA A 2 -3.61 -6.02 -1.23
C ALA A 2 -4.85 -6.93 -1.05
N ALA A 3 -5.34 -7.07 0.19
CA ALA A 3 -6.37 -8.04 0.54
C ALA A 3 -7.81 -7.50 0.57
N GLY A 4 -7.99 -6.18 0.48
CA GLY A 4 -9.30 -5.51 0.57
C GLY A 4 -10.22 -5.79 -0.61
N GLU A 5 -11.54 -5.90 -0.35
CA GLU A 5 -12.56 -6.14 -1.37
C GLU A 5 -12.85 -4.94 -2.29
N GLY A 6 -12.50 -3.73 -1.89
CA GLY A 6 -12.74 -2.53 -2.70
C GLY A 6 -14.23 -2.22 -2.93
N THR A 7 -15.08 -2.46 -1.96
CA THR A 7 -16.56 -2.43 -2.08
C THR A 7 -17.13 -1.14 -2.67
N ARG A 8 -16.46 0.01 -2.46
CA ARG A 8 -16.86 1.32 -3.02
C ARG A 8 -16.71 1.42 -4.54
N LEU A 9 -15.92 0.52 -5.15
CA LEU A 9 -15.71 0.46 -6.59
C LEU A 9 -16.59 -0.58 -7.29
N ARG A 10 -17.52 -1.23 -6.59
CA ARG A 10 -18.47 -2.18 -7.20
C ARG A 10 -19.31 -1.48 -8.28
N PRO A 11 -19.65 -2.19 -9.37
CA PRO A 11 -19.44 -3.63 -9.64
C PRO A 11 -18.04 -3.97 -10.20
N ILE A 12 -17.15 -3.00 -10.42
CA ILE A 12 -15.84 -3.23 -11.05
C ILE A 12 -15.01 -4.22 -10.22
N THR A 13 -15.01 -4.05 -8.90
CA THR A 13 -14.23 -4.89 -7.98
C THR A 13 -14.85 -6.26 -7.71
N ASP A 14 -16.00 -6.56 -8.27
CA ASP A 14 -16.53 -7.94 -8.29
C ASP A 14 -15.72 -8.83 -9.25
N HIS A 15 -15.03 -8.23 -10.23
CA HIS A 15 -14.27 -8.92 -11.27
C HIS A 15 -12.76 -8.60 -11.27
N TRP A 16 -12.37 -7.43 -10.75
CA TRP A 16 -11.00 -6.92 -10.79
C TRP A 16 -10.61 -6.40 -9.40
N PRO A 17 -9.64 -7.00 -8.70
CA PRO A 17 -9.26 -6.48 -7.38
C PRO A 17 -8.68 -5.08 -7.52
N LYS A 18 -8.98 -4.19 -6.57
CA LYS A 18 -8.58 -2.78 -6.60
C LYS A 18 -7.08 -2.55 -6.95
N PRO A 19 -6.12 -3.34 -6.43
CA PRO A 19 -4.70 -3.16 -6.74
C PRO A 19 -4.31 -3.35 -8.22
N VAL A 20 -5.09 -4.09 -9.00
CA VAL A 20 -4.80 -4.28 -10.44
C VAL A 20 -5.42 -3.19 -11.32
N LEU A 21 -6.31 -2.38 -10.79
CA LEU A 21 -6.91 -1.27 -11.53
C LEU A 21 -5.85 -0.22 -11.88
N PRO A 22 -5.94 0.42 -13.05
CA PRO A 22 -4.89 1.32 -13.52
C PRO A 22 -5.03 2.75 -12.95
N ILE A 23 -3.87 3.36 -12.70
CA ILE A 23 -3.67 4.80 -12.62
C ILE A 23 -2.57 5.15 -13.62
N ASP A 24 -2.77 6.17 -14.46
CA ASP A 24 -1.89 6.50 -15.60
C ASP A 24 -1.65 5.32 -16.55
N GLY A 25 -2.64 4.46 -16.72
CA GLY A 25 -2.59 3.28 -17.59
C GLY A 25 -1.72 2.13 -17.08
N LYS A 26 -1.30 2.15 -15.82
CA LYS A 26 -0.51 1.09 -15.18
C LYS A 26 -1.23 0.56 -13.94
N PRO A 27 -1.26 -0.75 -13.71
CA PRO A 27 -1.79 -1.31 -12.47
C PRO A 27 -1.12 -0.70 -11.25
N VAL A 28 -1.92 -0.25 -10.27
CA VAL A 28 -1.39 0.47 -9.09
C VAL A 28 -0.37 -0.37 -8.35
N VAL A 29 -0.64 -1.66 -8.15
CA VAL A 29 0.26 -2.56 -7.43
C VAL A 29 1.62 -2.75 -8.13
N VAL A 30 1.65 -2.73 -9.47
CA VAL A 30 2.91 -2.81 -10.24
C VAL A 30 3.74 -1.55 -10.04
N THR A 31 3.11 -0.38 -10.16
CA THR A 31 3.77 0.91 -9.88
C THR A 31 4.35 0.93 -8.47
N LEU A 32 3.56 0.51 -7.48
CA LEU A 32 3.99 0.47 -6.08
C LEU A 32 5.18 -0.47 -5.85
N VAL A 33 5.18 -1.65 -6.45
CA VAL A 33 6.31 -2.60 -6.32
C VAL A 33 7.59 -2.02 -6.93
N HIS A 34 7.51 -1.34 -8.08
CA HIS A 34 8.64 -0.63 -8.66
C HIS A 34 9.15 0.49 -7.74
N ASP A 35 8.26 1.28 -7.17
CA ASP A 35 8.61 2.38 -6.27
C ASP A 35 9.24 1.89 -4.95
N LEU A 36 8.75 0.77 -4.39
CA LEU A 36 9.34 0.11 -3.22
C LEU A 36 10.75 -0.40 -3.52
N ALA A 37 10.95 -1.06 -4.66
CA ALA A 37 12.28 -1.52 -5.07
C ALA A 37 13.24 -0.34 -5.29
N ALA A 38 12.79 0.74 -5.94
CA ALA A 38 13.56 1.97 -6.11
C ALA A 38 13.88 2.66 -4.78
N ALA A 39 13.04 2.48 -3.75
CA ALA A 39 13.28 2.95 -2.39
C ALA A 39 14.28 2.09 -1.60
N GLY A 40 14.77 0.98 -2.18
CA GLY A 40 15.75 0.08 -1.56
C GLY A 40 15.13 -1.12 -0.83
N CYS A 41 13.84 -1.41 -1.04
CA CYS A 41 13.21 -2.59 -0.47
C CYS A 41 13.64 -3.84 -1.26
N GLU A 42 14.54 -4.63 -0.70
CA GLU A 42 15.06 -5.85 -1.34
C GLU A 42 14.07 -7.02 -1.31
N ARG A 43 13.20 -7.07 -0.31
CA ARG A 43 12.19 -8.13 -0.12
C ARG A 43 10.82 -7.50 0.05
N ILE A 44 9.86 -7.95 -0.74
CA ILE A 44 8.49 -7.44 -0.73
C ILE A 44 7.54 -8.59 -0.37
N VAL A 45 6.73 -8.40 0.65
CA VAL A 45 5.65 -9.33 1.00
C VAL A 45 4.33 -8.70 0.59
N VAL A 46 3.62 -9.38 -0.30
CA VAL A 46 2.28 -8.95 -0.76
C VAL A 46 1.24 -9.79 -0.06
N VAL A 47 0.47 -9.18 0.84
CA VAL A 47 -0.65 -9.84 1.48
C VAL A 47 -1.87 -9.67 0.59
N THR A 48 -2.35 -10.78 0.01
CA THR A 48 -3.47 -10.85 -0.94
C THR A 48 -4.72 -11.42 -0.27
N GLY A 49 -5.88 -11.19 -0.85
CA GLY A 49 -7.17 -11.67 -0.35
C GLY A 49 -8.19 -11.80 -1.46
N HIS A 50 -9.04 -10.81 -1.65
CA HIS A 50 -10.04 -10.79 -2.70
C HIS A 50 -9.39 -10.89 -4.09
N LEU A 51 -9.79 -11.89 -4.90
CA LEU A 51 -9.25 -12.17 -6.24
C LEU A 51 -7.71 -12.23 -6.26
N ALA A 52 -7.13 -12.88 -5.25
CA ALA A 52 -5.68 -12.95 -5.00
C ALA A 52 -4.88 -13.38 -6.24
N GLU A 53 -5.39 -14.36 -7.00
CA GLU A 53 -4.74 -14.93 -8.18
C GLU A 53 -4.42 -13.88 -9.24
N GLN A 54 -5.26 -12.87 -9.40
CA GLN A 54 -5.04 -11.80 -10.39
C GLN A 54 -3.88 -10.88 -9.97
N VAL A 55 -3.75 -10.59 -8.67
CA VAL A 55 -2.63 -9.80 -8.12
C VAL A 55 -1.33 -10.60 -8.22
N GLU A 56 -1.36 -11.87 -7.83
CA GLU A 56 -0.22 -12.78 -7.83
C GLU A 56 0.32 -12.98 -9.26
N ALA A 57 -0.55 -13.33 -10.23
CA ALA A 57 -0.18 -13.52 -11.63
C ALA A 57 0.41 -12.26 -12.29
N LEU A 58 -0.04 -11.08 -11.87
CA LEU A 58 0.47 -9.82 -12.39
C LEU A 58 1.86 -9.48 -11.85
N LEU A 59 2.18 -9.88 -10.62
CA LEU A 59 3.43 -9.55 -9.95
C LEU A 59 4.51 -10.63 -10.10
N GLU A 60 4.12 -11.89 -10.31
CA GLU A 60 5.04 -13.03 -10.43
C GLU A 60 6.13 -12.84 -11.50
N PRO A 61 5.84 -12.25 -12.70
CA PRO A 61 6.87 -12.04 -13.73
C PRO A 61 7.87 -10.93 -13.42
N LEU A 62 7.66 -10.12 -12.36
CA LEU A 62 8.52 -8.99 -12.06
C LEU A 62 9.87 -9.46 -11.50
N PRO A 63 10.99 -8.78 -11.83
CA PRO A 63 12.35 -9.18 -11.43
C PRO A 63 12.67 -8.77 -9.97
N TYR A 64 11.74 -8.99 -9.04
CA TYR A 64 11.87 -8.63 -7.63
C TYR A 64 11.66 -9.83 -6.73
N SER A 65 12.25 -9.80 -5.52
CA SER A 65 11.99 -10.81 -4.50
C SER A 65 10.62 -10.58 -3.85
N ILE A 66 9.59 -11.21 -4.41
CA ILE A 66 8.20 -11.08 -3.94
C ILE A 66 7.74 -12.39 -3.32
N ARG A 67 7.15 -12.31 -2.12
CA ARG A 67 6.47 -13.41 -1.45
C ARG A 67 5.00 -13.07 -1.27
N PHE A 68 4.11 -13.99 -1.58
CA PHE A 68 2.68 -13.84 -1.39
C PHE A 68 2.21 -14.54 -0.11
N VAL A 69 1.27 -13.90 0.59
CA VAL A 69 0.59 -14.43 1.76
C VAL A 69 -0.89 -14.11 1.64
N ARG A 70 -1.75 -15.10 1.85
CA ARG A 70 -3.20 -14.92 1.74
C ARG A 70 -3.82 -14.59 3.09
N GLN A 71 -4.74 -13.63 3.09
CA GLN A 71 -5.53 -13.21 4.23
C GLN A 71 -7.02 -13.54 4.00
N PRO A 72 -7.71 -14.14 4.97
CA PRO A 72 -9.16 -14.26 4.92
C PRO A 72 -9.85 -12.89 4.93
N PRO A 73 -11.07 -12.77 4.36
CA PRO A 73 -11.80 -11.51 4.35
C PRO A 73 -12.13 -11.01 5.77
N GLY A 74 -12.24 -9.68 5.92
CA GLY A 74 -12.72 -9.05 7.15
C GLY A 74 -11.76 -9.06 8.33
N GLN A 75 -10.48 -9.40 8.15
CA GLN A 75 -9.51 -9.50 9.26
C GLN A 75 -8.84 -8.16 9.60
N GLY A 76 -8.84 -7.20 8.70
CA GLY A 76 -8.26 -5.87 8.92
C GLY A 76 -6.77 -5.75 8.59
N SER A 77 -6.26 -4.53 8.71
CA SER A 77 -4.90 -4.17 8.27
C SER A 77 -3.80 -4.70 9.19
N ALA A 78 -4.02 -4.80 10.49
CA ALA A 78 -3.05 -5.32 11.44
C ALA A 78 -2.85 -6.84 11.29
N ASP A 79 -3.92 -7.61 11.04
CA ASP A 79 -3.82 -9.04 10.74
C ASP A 79 -3.04 -9.29 9.44
N ALA A 80 -3.22 -8.44 8.42
CA ALA A 80 -2.42 -8.53 7.21
C ALA A 80 -0.92 -8.36 7.50
N VAL A 81 -0.57 -7.40 8.34
CA VAL A 81 0.83 -7.16 8.74
C VAL A 81 1.39 -8.32 9.55
N LEU A 82 0.64 -8.84 10.52
CA LEU A 82 1.05 -9.99 11.33
C LEU A 82 1.33 -11.22 10.44
N ARG A 83 0.44 -11.51 9.49
CA ARG A 83 0.60 -12.63 8.53
C ARG A 83 1.80 -12.47 7.60
N ALA A 84 2.25 -11.26 7.37
CA ALA A 84 3.43 -11.03 6.55
C ALA A 84 4.71 -11.60 7.19
N HIS A 85 4.74 -11.86 8.50
CA HIS A 85 5.92 -12.35 9.23
C HIS A 85 7.20 -11.60 8.83
N ALA A 86 7.09 -10.28 8.71
CA ALA A 86 8.23 -9.42 8.38
C ALA A 86 9.06 -9.13 9.63
N THR A 87 10.38 -9.06 9.47
CA THR A 87 11.30 -8.68 10.55
C THR A 87 11.48 -7.16 10.54
N PRO A 88 11.24 -6.47 11.67
CA PRO A 88 11.45 -5.03 11.73
C PRO A 88 12.92 -4.61 11.55
N PRO A 89 13.20 -3.39 11.06
CA PRO A 89 12.20 -2.43 10.61
C PRO A 89 11.67 -2.73 9.20
N TYR A 90 10.40 -2.43 8.92
CA TYR A 90 9.81 -2.59 7.59
C TYR A 90 8.75 -1.52 7.29
N LEU A 91 8.53 -1.28 6.00
CA LEU A 91 7.45 -0.43 5.53
C LEU A 91 6.16 -1.26 5.35
N VAL A 92 5.04 -0.65 5.69
CA VAL A 92 3.69 -1.16 5.39
C VAL A 92 3.00 -0.15 4.50
N VAL A 93 2.42 -0.61 3.40
CA VAL A 93 1.73 0.26 2.44
C VAL A 93 0.48 -0.42 1.88
N ALA A 94 -0.58 0.34 1.64
CA ALA A 94 -1.75 -0.16 0.95
C ALA A 94 -1.47 -0.24 -0.57
N ALA A 95 -1.86 -1.34 -1.19
CA ALA A 95 -1.54 -1.65 -2.58
C ALA A 95 -2.48 -0.97 -3.60
N ASP A 96 -3.25 0.00 -3.18
CA ASP A 96 -4.22 0.75 -3.97
C ASP A 96 -3.88 2.25 -4.08
N THR A 97 -2.67 2.63 -3.66
CA THR A 97 -2.23 4.02 -3.58
C THR A 97 -0.95 4.24 -4.39
N VAL A 98 -0.93 5.29 -5.19
CA VAL A 98 0.27 5.79 -5.89
C VAL A 98 0.82 6.99 -5.13
N PHE A 99 2.09 6.92 -4.78
CA PHE A 99 2.84 7.98 -4.10
C PHE A 99 3.55 8.89 -5.10
N ALA A 100 3.94 10.09 -4.67
CA ALA A 100 4.80 10.93 -5.48
C ALA A 100 6.21 10.34 -5.55
N GLU A 101 6.92 10.61 -6.62
CA GLU A 101 8.28 10.11 -6.87
C GLU A 101 9.21 10.43 -5.68
N GLY A 102 9.91 9.42 -5.21
CA GLY A 102 10.86 9.51 -4.09
C GLY A 102 10.22 9.58 -2.70
N ASP A 103 8.89 9.62 -2.58
CA ASP A 103 8.22 9.69 -1.27
C ASP A 103 8.52 8.48 -0.39
N LEU A 104 8.47 7.28 -0.94
CA LEU A 104 8.73 6.05 -0.17
C LEU A 104 10.16 6.06 0.39
N ALA A 105 11.14 6.46 -0.43
CA ALA A 105 12.54 6.54 0.01
C ALA A 105 12.75 7.65 1.06
N ARG A 106 12.10 8.82 0.92
CA ARG A 106 12.15 9.89 1.93
C ARG A 106 11.52 9.45 3.24
N PHE A 107 10.37 8.81 3.15
CA PHE A 107 9.65 8.29 4.32
C PHE A 107 10.49 7.23 5.06
N ALA A 108 11.08 6.27 4.34
CA ALA A 108 11.95 5.25 4.92
C ALA A 108 13.16 5.87 5.65
N ARG A 109 13.83 6.84 5.01
CA ARG A 109 14.98 7.55 5.63
C ARG A 109 14.56 8.38 6.84
N GLY A 110 13.42 9.09 6.75
CA GLY A 110 12.91 9.91 7.86
C GLY A 110 12.46 9.09 9.07
N GLY A 111 12.06 7.84 8.85
CA GLY A 111 11.66 6.91 9.91
C GLY A 111 12.80 6.04 10.46
N ALA A 112 14.01 6.15 9.90
CA ALA A 112 15.11 5.29 10.31
C ALA A 112 15.46 5.47 11.80
N GLY A 113 15.50 4.37 12.53
CA GLY A 113 15.80 4.36 13.97
C GLY A 113 14.64 4.71 14.90
N LEU A 114 13.46 5.07 14.37
CA LEU A 114 12.25 5.29 15.17
C LEU A 114 11.56 3.97 15.52
N ASP A 115 10.79 3.96 16.61
CA ASP A 115 9.89 2.86 16.95
C ASP A 115 8.77 2.67 15.91
N GLY A 116 8.35 3.77 15.27
CA GLY A 116 7.39 3.77 14.19
C GLY A 116 7.25 5.13 13.50
N ALA A 117 6.66 5.13 12.31
CA ALA A 117 6.29 6.37 11.62
C ALA A 117 4.99 6.21 10.84
N ILE A 118 4.25 7.29 10.70
CA ILE A 118 3.02 7.39 9.89
C ILE A 118 3.16 8.50 8.86
N ALA A 119 2.73 8.23 7.63
CA ALA A 119 2.73 9.26 6.58
C ALA A 119 1.62 10.28 6.81
N VAL A 120 1.92 11.54 6.52
CA VAL A 120 0.96 12.65 6.60
C VAL A 120 1.05 13.54 5.36
N HIS A 121 -0.08 14.10 4.93
CA HIS A 121 -0.18 15.13 3.90
C HIS A 121 -1.25 16.15 4.31
N GLY A 122 -0.86 17.26 4.90
CA GLY A 122 -1.80 18.16 5.56
C GLY A 122 -2.58 17.41 6.67
N THR A 123 -3.91 17.35 6.54
CA THR A 123 -4.78 16.60 7.45
C THR A 123 -4.96 15.13 7.04
N ALA A 124 -4.58 14.76 5.82
CA ALA A 124 -4.71 13.39 5.31
C ALA A 124 -3.66 12.45 5.94
N ARG A 125 -4.01 11.18 6.01
CA ARG A 125 -3.15 10.09 6.49
C ARG A 125 -3.00 9.06 5.36
N PRO A 126 -2.05 9.28 4.42
CA PRO A 126 -1.76 8.29 3.39
C PRO A 126 -1.42 6.93 4.00
N PRO A 127 -1.85 5.82 3.37
CA PRO A 127 -1.70 4.49 3.93
C PRO A 127 -0.26 3.96 3.78
N LEU A 128 0.66 4.59 4.48
CA LEU A 128 2.08 4.25 4.55
C LEU A 128 2.56 4.40 6.00
N TRP A 129 3.16 3.33 6.51
CA TRP A 129 3.68 3.22 7.87
C TRP A 129 5.08 2.62 7.86
N LEU A 130 5.87 2.98 8.86
CA LEU A 130 7.09 2.27 9.23
C LEU A 130 6.87 1.61 10.59
N ILE A 131 7.24 0.34 10.69
CA ILE A 131 7.15 -0.44 11.92
C ILE A 131 8.55 -0.86 12.34
N GLY A 132 9.03 -0.30 13.45
CA GLY A 132 10.22 -0.71 14.16
C GLY A 132 9.93 -1.78 15.21
N GLU A 133 10.97 -2.21 15.92
CA GLU A 133 10.89 -3.31 16.90
C GLU A 133 9.79 -3.10 17.96
N ARG A 134 9.70 -1.91 18.53
CA ARG A 134 8.79 -1.63 19.62
C ARG A 134 7.33 -1.64 19.17
N VAL A 135 6.98 -1.02 18.04
CA VAL A 135 5.63 -1.07 17.47
C VAL A 135 5.29 -2.49 17.02
N HIS A 136 6.26 -3.24 16.47
CA HIS A 136 6.08 -4.63 16.08
C HIS A 136 5.61 -5.51 17.24
N GLY A 137 6.13 -5.28 18.46
CA GLY A 137 5.71 -6.01 19.64
C GLY A 137 4.23 -5.88 20.02
N PHE A 138 3.51 -4.90 19.47
CA PHE A 138 2.07 -4.72 19.68
C PHE A 138 1.20 -5.43 18.62
N LEU A 139 1.80 -6.16 17.70
CA LEU A 139 1.06 -6.96 16.71
C LEU A 139 0.66 -8.35 17.25
N ASP A 140 1.31 -8.84 18.29
CA ASP A 140 0.97 -10.13 18.88
C ASP A 140 0.95 -10.03 20.43
N PRO A 141 -0.22 -10.13 21.05
CA PRO A 141 -1.55 -10.35 20.46
C PRO A 141 -2.12 -9.09 19.77
N LEU A 142 -2.89 -9.29 18.70
CA LEU A 142 -3.60 -8.21 18.02
C LEU A 142 -4.61 -7.53 18.98
N PRO A 143 -4.67 -6.18 19.00
CA PRO A 143 -5.55 -5.45 19.89
C PRO A 143 -7.02 -5.54 19.46
N GLY A 144 -7.92 -5.74 20.45
CA GLY A 144 -9.37 -5.65 20.25
C GLY A 144 -10.01 -6.87 19.60
N LYS A 145 -10.87 -6.64 18.60
CA LYS A 145 -11.62 -7.66 17.84
C LYS A 145 -11.52 -7.35 16.35
N ALA A 146 -11.65 -8.38 15.51
CA ALA A 146 -11.68 -8.19 14.06
C ALA A 146 -12.83 -7.26 13.61
N PRO A 147 -12.61 -6.40 12.59
CA PRO A 147 -11.35 -6.24 11.86
C PRO A 147 -10.26 -5.57 12.70
N PHE A 148 -9.07 -6.16 12.73
CA PHE A 148 -7.93 -5.62 13.50
C PHE A 148 -7.24 -4.52 12.67
N GLU A 149 -7.30 -3.28 13.16
CA GLU A 149 -6.76 -2.14 12.42
C GLU A 149 -5.36 -1.74 12.88
N LEU A 150 -4.50 -1.45 11.92
CA LEU A 150 -3.12 -1.04 12.19
C LEU A 150 -3.04 0.25 13.02
N GLN A 151 -4.05 1.12 12.89
CA GLN A 151 -4.17 2.33 13.71
C GLN A 151 -4.27 2.05 15.20
N ASP A 152 -4.93 0.95 15.60
CA ASP A 152 -5.05 0.58 17.01
C ASP A 152 -3.73 0.05 17.55
N VAL A 153 -2.96 -0.68 16.73
CA VAL A 153 -1.59 -1.09 17.07
C VAL A 153 -0.70 0.13 17.34
N PHE A 154 -0.72 1.12 16.44
CA PHE A 154 0.04 2.35 16.62
C PHE A 154 -0.41 3.17 17.83
N ARG A 155 -1.73 3.24 18.09
CA ARG A 155 -2.27 3.92 19.28
C ARG A 155 -1.75 3.27 20.55
N ASN A 156 -1.90 1.94 20.68
CA ASN A 156 -1.44 1.20 21.86
C ASN A 156 0.08 1.35 22.09
N ALA A 157 0.86 1.29 21.01
CA ALA A 157 2.30 1.50 21.08
C ALA A 157 2.66 2.92 21.58
N THR A 158 1.97 3.94 21.06
CA THR A 158 2.16 5.33 21.49
C THR A 158 1.76 5.56 22.94
N ASP A 159 0.61 4.99 23.37
CA ASP A 159 0.14 5.06 24.75
C ASP A 159 1.12 4.38 25.72
N ALA A 160 1.86 3.37 25.24
CA ALA A 160 2.94 2.71 25.96
C ALA A 160 4.31 3.40 25.81
N GLY A 161 4.35 4.60 25.24
CA GLY A 161 5.53 5.44 25.14
C GLY A 161 6.47 5.08 23.99
N ALA A 162 5.99 4.41 22.93
CA ALA A 162 6.77 4.25 21.69
C ALA A 162 6.93 5.59 20.96
N GLU A 163 8.11 5.82 20.39
CA GLU A 163 8.40 7.02 19.60
C GLU A 163 7.86 6.85 18.17
N VAL A 164 6.68 7.44 17.92
CA VAL A 164 6.02 7.41 16.62
C VAL A 164 6.01 8.81 16.02
N SER A 165 6.64 8.98 14.85
CA SER A 165 6.72 10.28 14.16
C SER A 165 5.76 10.38 12.98
N ALA A 166 5.22 11.58 12.77
CA ALA A 166 4.48 11.94 11.57
C ALA A 166 5.44 12.48 10.52
N ILE A 167 5.55 11.81 9.35
CA ILE A 167 6.46 12.20 8.28
C ILE A 167 5.67 12.69 7.07
N GLN A 168 6.01 13.89 6.59
CA GLN A 168 5.36 14.50 5.44
C GLN A 168 5.70 13.75 4.14
N VAL A 169 4.67 13.46 3.36
CA VAL A 169 4.75 12.93 1.99
C VAL A 169 4.00 13.84 1.02
N GLY A 170 4.20 13.67 -0.26
CA GLY A 170 3.45 14.36 -1.30
C GLY A 170 1.99 13.92 -1.35
N ARG A 171 1.23 14.54 -2.28
CA ARG A 171 -0.14 14.15 -2.54
C ARG A 171 -0.18 12.76 -3.18
N THR A 172 -0.93 11.86 -2.57
CA THR A 172 -1.18 10.52 -3.11
C THR A 172 -2.37 10.53 -4.07
N ARG A 173 -2.42 9.48 -4.90
CA ARG A 173 -3.55 9.19 -5.78
C ARG A 173 -4.05 7.78 -5.51
N ASP A 174 -5.36 7.62 -5.43
CA ASP A 174 -6.03 6.35 -5.24
C ASP A 174 -7.33 6.29 -6.05
N LEU A 175 -7.98 5.15 -6.04
CA LEU A 175 -9.27 4.92 -6.67
C LEU A 175 -10.28 4.70 -5.54
N THR A 176 -11.15 5.67 -5.30
CA THR A 176 -12.15 5.58 -4.23
C THR A 176 -13.55 5.29 -4.77
N GLU A 177 -13.89 5.84 -5.93
CA GLU A 177 -15.15 5.65 -6.63
C GLU A 177 -14.93 5.32 -8.11
N PRO A 178 -15.90 4.73 -8.83
CA PRO A 178 -15.75 4.34 -10.25
C PRO A 178 -15.33 5.48 -11.17
N ALA A 179 -15.76 6.71 -10.89
CA ALA A 179 -15.36 7.88 -11.68
C ALA A 179 -13.85 8.19 -11.61
N ASP A 180 -13.17 7.73 -10.56
CA ASP A 180 -11.71 7.93 -10.43
C ASP A 180 -10.94 7.16 -11.49
N LEU A 181 -11.45 6.03 -11.99
CA LEU A 181 -10.82 5.32 -13.12
C LEU A 181 -10.71 6.22 -14.36
N VAL A 182 -11.72 7.02 -14.62
CA VAL A 182 -11.67 7.98 -15.71
C VAL A 182 -10.75 9.15 -15.37
N ARG A 183 -10.95 9.78 -14.21
CA ARG A 183 -10.18 10.96 -13.78
C ARG A 183 -8.67 10.70 -13.71
N GLN A 184 -8.27 9.53 -13.20
CA GLN A 184 -6.85 9.18 -13.02
C GLN A 184 -6.19 8.69 -14.31
N ASN A 185 -6.96 8.25 -15.32
CA ASN A 185 -6.41 7.72 -16.56
C ASN A 185 -6.62 8.64 -17.77
N PHE A 186 -7.57 9.56 -17.73
CA PHE A 186 -7.84 10.47 -18.84
C PHE A 186 -6.60 11.26 -19.31
N PRO A 187 -5.77 11.84 -18.44
CA PRO A 187 -4.55 12.55 -18.84
C PRO A 187 -3.53 11.64 -19.55
N TYR A 188 -3.46 10.36 -19.17
CA TYR A 188 -2.62 9.37 -19.82
C TYR A 188 -3.14 9.01 -21.21
N LEU A 189 -4.44 8.75 -21.34
CA LEU A 189 -5.08 8.43 -22.62
C LEU A 189 -4.91 9.57 -23.62
N ARG A 190 -5.13 10.81 -23.19
CA ARG A 190 -4.94 12.02 -24.03
C ARG A 190 -3.50 12.10 -24.55
N ARG A 191 -2.50 11.96 -23.69
CA ARG A 191 -1.09 11.98 -24.11
C ARG A 191 -0.74 10.90 -25.12
N ARG A 192 -1.34 9.72 -25.03
CA ARG A 192 -1.14 8.64 -26.02
C ARG A 192 -1.78 8.94 -27.36
N LEU A 193 -2.94 9.56 -27.39
CA LEU A 193 -3.61 9.98 -28.61
C LEU A 193 -2.81 11.09 -29.33
N ASP A 194 -2.43 12.13 -28.58
CA ASP A 194 -1.63 13.25 -29.11
C ASP A 194 -0.23 12.77 -29.61
N GLY A 195 0.40 11.81 -28.95
CA GLY A 195 1.68 11.23 -29.37
C GLY A 195 1.59 10.23 -30.55
N GLY A 196 0.41 9.68 -30.80
CA GLY A 196 0.14 8.77 -31.93
C GLY A 196 0.03 9.50 -33.28
N GLU A 197 -0.42 10.74 -33.29
CA GLU A 197 -0.55 11.56 -34.48
C GLU A 197 0.80 12.10 -35.06
N GLN A 198 1.87 12.00 -34.27
CA GLN A 198 3.23 12.40 -34.70
C GLN A 198 4.04 11.27 -35.37
N ARG A 199 3.45 10.10 -35.64
CA ARG A 199 4.11 8.93 -36.25
C ARG A 199 3.50 8.45 -37.55
N THR A 200 2.79 9.31 -38.29
CA THR A 200 2.31 9.02 -39.66
C THR A 200 3.04 9.85 -40.70
#